data_28f02d621c218c970e1dbcd55a2ad52b
#
_entry.id   28f02d621c218c970e1dbcd55a2ad52b
#
_cell.length_a   1.000
_cell.length_b   1.000
_cell.length_c   1.000
_cell.angle_alpha   90.00
_cell.angle_beta   90.00
_cell.angle_gamma   90.00
#
_symmetry.space_group_name_H-M   'P 1'
#
loop_
_entity.id
_entity.type
_entity.pdbx_description
1 polymer ?
#
loop_
_entity_poly.entity_id
_entity_poly.type
_entity_poly.pdbx_seq_one_letter_code
_entity_poly.pdbx_strand_id
1 'polypeptide(L)'
;MGLNQTLNNCLAVAKGEYIARMDGDDISLPTRFEKQVKFLDEHPEYAVVSAPMIYFDENGEFRRGKGKGEIVARDFVHGSPICHAPCMARTEVFRSVGGYSVDDRLLRVEDYHLWFKIFAAGHKLFMMDECLYMMRDDQNAYSRRTFKSRLNVVYVKSIGYRMIGLPFYYQIFALRPILVGLLPKKIYQYLHRR
;
A
#
# COMPACT_ATOMS: atom_id res chain seq x y z
N MET A 1 12.54 9.86 14.90
CA MET A 1 12.27 10.12 13.46
C MET A 1 11.38 8.97 12.99
N GLY A 2 10.22 9.21 12.42
CA GLY A 2 9.28 8.16 12.00
C GLY A 2 9.57 7.66 10.57
N LEU A 3 8.95 6.54 10.18
CA LEU A 3 9.13 5.93 8.84
C LEU A 3 8.88 6.93 7.70
N ASN A 4 7.82 7.72 7.79
CA ASN A 4 7.44 8.71 6.77
C ASN A 4 8.56 9.73 6.51
N GLN A 5 9.17 10.25 7.58
CA GLN A 5 10.28 11.18 7.46
C GLN A 5 11.52 10.51 6.86
N THR A 6 11.80 9.26 7.24
CA THR A 6 12.92 8.49 6.68
C THR A 6 12.73 8.25 5.19
N LEU A 7 11.52 7.85 4.77
CA LEU A 7 11.19 7.67 3.36
C LEU A 7 11.31 8.99 2.57
N ASN A 8 10.86 10.11 3.13
CA ASN A 8 11.01 11.42 2.49
C ASN A 8 12.48 11.83 2.37
N ASN A 9 13.33 11.51 3.35
CA ASN A 9 14.77 11.76 3.25
C ASN A 9 15.41 10.93 2.12
N CYS A 10 14.98 9.67 1.95
CA CYS A 10 15.39 8.85 0.81
C CYS A 10 14.94 9.45 -0.53
N LEU A 11 13.67 9.92 -0.61
CA LEU A 11 13.14 10.60 -1.79
C LEU A 11 13.92 11.85 -2.16
N ALA A 12 14.37 12.63 -1.17
CA ALA A 12 15.10 13.87 -1.38
C ALA A 12 16.47 13.64 -2.06
N VAL A 13 17.12 12.51 -1.79
CA VAL A 13 18.44 12.17 -2.35
C VAL A 13 18.38 11.23 -3.56
N ALA A 14 17.23 10.67 -3.86
CA ALA A 14 17.04 9.78 -5.00
C ALA A 14 17.25 10.52 -6.32
N LYS A 15 18.04 9.93 -7.24
CA LYS A 15 18.40 10.51 -8.55
C LYS A 15 17.87 9.70 -9.72
N GLY A 16 17.37 8.49 -9.47
CA GLY A 16 16.86 7.60 -10.52
C GLY A 16 15.55 8.14 -11.14
N GLU A 17 15.27 7.74 -12.35
CA GLU A 17 13.99 7.99 -13.03
C GLU A 17 12.83 7.32 -12.31
N TYR A 18 13.08 6.13 -11.79
CA TYR A 18 12.14 5.35 -10.98
C TYR A 18 12.60 5.22 -9.54
N ILE A 19 11.65 5.16 -8.62
CA ILE A 19 11.86 4.82 -7.22
C ILE A 19 11.22 3.47 -6.97
N ALA A 20 12.05 2.48 -6.60
CA ALA A 20 11.61 1.17 -6.18
C ALA A 20 11.73 1.05 -4.65
N ARG A 21 10.62 0.74 -4.00
CA ARG A 21 10.63 0.50 -2.56
C ARG A 21 10.97 -0.96 -2.25
N MET A 22 11.59 -1.19 -1.09
CA MET A 22 11.83 -2.51 -0.52
C MET A 22 11.94 -2.42 1.00
N ASP A 23 11.41 -3.40 1.73
CA ASP A 23 11.67 -3.58 3.16
C ASP A 23 12.94 -4.41 3.36
N GLY A 24 13.66 -4.17 4.47
CA GLY A 24 14.98 -4.77 4.70
C GLY A 24 14.96 -6.25 5.09
N ASP A 25 13.79 -6.77 5.48
CA ASP A 25 13.55 -8.17 5.88
C ASP A 25 12.84 -8.99 4.79
N ASP A 26 12.58 -8.37 3.62
CA ASP A 26 11.88 -8.97 2.49
C ASP A 26 12.85 -9.39 1.37
N ILE A 27 12.36 -10.09 0.36
CA ILE A 27 13.12 -10.55 -0.80
C ILE A 27 12.52 -10.01 -2.10
N SER A 28 13.31 -9.23 -2.85
CA SER A 28 12.99 -8.84 -4.22
C SER A 28 13.38 -9.98 -5.17
N LEU A 29 12.45 -10.48 -5.98
CA LEU A 29 12.79 -11.52 -6.96
C LEU A 29 13.68 -10.94 -8.08
N PRO A 30 14.56 -11.74 -8.68
CA PRO A 30 15.59 -11.26 -9.62
C PRO A 30 15.07 -10.45 -10.80
N THR A 31 13.89 -10.80 -11.33
CA THR A 31 13.30 -10.17 -12.50
C THR A 31 12.40 -8.97 -12.17
N ARG A 32 12.26 -8.60 -10.88
CA ARG A 32 11.32 -7.57 -10.46
C ARG A 32 11.58 -6.23 -11.15
N PHE A 33 12.80 -5.73 -11.05
CA PHE A 33 13.12 -4.40 -11.58
C PHE A 33 12.99 -4.35 -13.10
N GLU A 34 13.52 -5.36 -13.79
CA GLU A 34 13.39 -5.47 -15.24
C GLU A 34 11.93 -5.39 -15.70
N LYS A 35 11.05 -6.20 -15.07
CA LYS A 35 9.64 -6.26 -15.44
C LYS A 35 8.88 -4.98 -15.10
N GLN A 36 9.17 -4.37 -13.95
CA GLN A 36 8.48 -3.13 -13.54
C GLN A 36 8.95 -1.92 -14.35
N VAL A 37 10.24 -1.81 -14.65
CA VAL A 37 10.78 -0.76 -15.55
C VAL A 37 10.18 -0.91 -16.94
N LYS A 38 10.28 -2.12 -17.53
CA LYS A 38 9.69 -2.40 -18.83
C LYS A 38 8.21 -2.04 -18.89
N PHE A 39 7.44 -2.40 -17.85
CA PHE A 39 6.02 -2.06 -17.79
C PHE A 39 5.79 -0.55 -17.79
N LEU A 40 6.53 0.21 -16.97
CA LEU A 40 6.39 1.67 -16.92
C LEU A 40 6.84 2.35 -18.22
N ASP A 41 7.87 1.82 -18.89
CA ASP A 41 8.35 2.35 -20.18
C ASP A 41 7.33 2.12 -21.30
N GLU A 42 6.71 0.94 -21.34
CA GLU A 42 5.70 0.57 -22.35
C GLU A 42 4.33 1.21 -22.07
N HIS A 43 4.08 1.68 -20.84
CA HIS A 43 2.81 2.22 -20.36
C HIS A 43 2.99 3.59 -19.68
N PRO A 44 3.27 4.66 -20.45
CA PRO A 44 3.53 5.99 -19.88
C PRO A 44 2.33 6.59 -19.13
N GLU A 45 1.12 6.08 -19.34
CA GLU A 45 -0.09 6.49 -18.64
C GLU A 45 -0.11 6.07 -17.15
N TYR A 46 0.69 5.07 -16.76
CA TYR A 46 0.80 4.65 -15.37
C TYR A 46 1.97 5.34 -14.67
N ALA A 47 1.69 5.88 -13.51
CA ALA A 47 2.67 6.55 -12.66
C ALA A 47 3.31 5.62 -11.63
N VAL A 48 2.56 4.61 -11.19
CA VAL A 48 2.97 3.63 -10.19
C VAL A 48 2.57 2.23 -10.64
N VAL A 49 3.50 1.31 -10.57
CA VAL A 49 3.25 -0.12 -10.70
C VAL A 49 3.62 -0.84 -9.40
N SER A 50 2.84 -1.83 -9.03
CA SER A 50 3.15 -2.73 -7.93
C SER A 50 2.92 -4.17 -8.35
N ALA A 51 3.33 -5.12 -7.51
CA ALA A 51 3.14 -6.54 -7.74
C ALA A 51 2.48 -7.19 -6.51
N PRO A 52 1.71 -8.27 -6.68
CA PRO A 52 1.30 -9.08 -5.55
C PRO A 52 2.52 -9.75 -4.91
N MET A 53 2.38 -10.12 -3.63
CA MET A 53 3.47 -10.66 -2.84
C MET A 53 3.26 -12.14 -2.54
N ILE A 54 4.37 -12.86 -2.45
CA ILE A 54 4.46 -14.17 -1.83
C ILE A 54 4.75 -13.93 -0.34
N TYR A 55 3.97 -14.51 0.54
CA TYR A 55 4.17 -14.40 1.98
C TYR A 55 4.89 -15.64 2.49
N PHE A 56 5.94 -15.43 3.30
CA PHE A 56 6.76 -16.50 3.84
C PHE A 56 7.13 -16.25 5.31
N ASP A 57 7.37 -17.33 6.03
CA ASP A 57 7.93 -17.37 7.40
C ASP A 57 9.08 -18.39 7.48
N GLU A 58 9.45 -18.81 8.69
CA GLU A 58 10.49 -19.83 8.93
C GLU A 58 10.14 -21.22 8.38
N ASN A 59 8.87 -21.49 8.08
CA ASN A 59 8.39 -22.77 7.54
C ASN A 59 8.28 -22.73 6.00
N GLY A 60 8.53 -21.60 5.38
CA GLY A 60 8.48 -21.40 3.93
C GLY A 60 7.32 -20.53 3.46
N GLU A 61 6.97 -20.65 2.17
CA GLU A 61 5.86 -19.90 1.57
C GLU A 61 4.51 -20.48 2.02
N PHE A 62 3.56 -19.61 2.42
CA PHE A 62 2.24 -20.04 2.87
C PHE A 62 1.07 -19.33 2.18
N ARG A 63 1.31 -18.21 1.48
CA ARG A 63 0.25 -17.46 0.79
C ARG A 63 0.82 -16.70 -0.39
N ARG A 64 0.03 -16.59 -1.46
CA ARG A 64 0.34 -15.73 -2.62
C ARG A 64 -0.79 -14.72 -2.83
N GLY A 65 -0.42 -13.47 -3.05
CA GLY A 65 -1.33 -12.43 -3.49
C GLY A 65 -1.79 -12.66 -4.93
N LYS A 66 -2.75 -11.83 -5.35
CA LYS A 66 -3.27 -11.82 -6.72
C LYS A 66 -3.14 -10.42 -7.29
N GLY A 67 -2.89 -10.33 -8.58
CA GLY A 67 -2.93 -9.10 -9.32
C GLY A 67 -4.34 -8.54 -9.43
N LYS A 68 -4.45 -7.35 -10.01
CA LYS A 68 -5.71 -6.64 -10.13
C LYS A 68 -5.85 -5.85 -11.43
N GLY A 69 -4.74 -5.49 -12.06
CA GLY A 69 -4.72 -4.59 -13.20
C GLY A 69 -4.77 -3.11 -12.81
N GLU A 70 -5.42 -2.28 -13.61
CA GLU A 70 -5.61 -0.84 -13.34
C GLU A 70 -6.45 -0.63 -12.08
N ILE A 71 -5.98 0.28 -11.22
CA ILE A 71 -6.65 0.63 -9.97
C ILE A 71 -7.69 1.73 -10.23
N VAL A 72 -8.90 1.48 -9.75
CA VAL A 72 -10.02 2.43 -9.83
C VAL A 72 -10.43 2.94 -8.44
N ALA A 73 -11.17 4.05 -8.38
CA ALA A 73 -11.54 4.69 -7.11
C ALA A 73 -12.22 3.75 -6.10
N ARG A 74 -13.03 2.78 -6.55
CA ARG A 74 -13.69 1.80 -5.67
C ARG A 74 -12.73 0.84 -4.97
N ASP A 75 -11.55 0.63 -5.52
CA ASP A 75 -10.55 -0.27 -4.94
C ASP A 75 -10.03 0.24 -3.61
N PHE A 76 -10.00 1.55 -3.45
CA PHE A 76 -9.63 2.20 -2.20
C PHE A 76 -10.62 1.94 -1.05
N VAL A 77 -11.83 1.47 -1.30
CA VAL A 77 -12.83 1.23 -0.25
C VAL A 77 -12.45 0.04 0.64
N HIS A 78 -11.82 -0.97 0.06
CA HIS A 78 -11.49 -2.21 0.78
C HIS A 78 -10.17 -2.15 1.56
N GLY A 79 -9.27 -1.27 1.20
CA GLY A 79 -7.94 -1.11 1.80
C GLY A 79 -6.98 -0.40 0.86
N SER A 80 -5.68 -0.41 1.17
CA SER A 80 -4.65 0.04 0.25
C SER A 80 -4.75 -0.75 -1.06
N PRO A 81 -4.92 -0.10 -2.22
CA PRO A 81 -5.26 -0.80 -3.46
C PRO A 81 -4.06 -1.53 -4.08
N ILE A 82 -2.85 -1.12 -3.74
CA ILE A 82 -1.60 -1.73 -4.20
C ILE A 82 -0.67 -2.01 -3.03
N CYS A 83 0.20 -2.99 -3.20
CA CYS A 83 1.22 -3.34 -2.22
C CYS A 83 2.32 -2.28 -2.20
N HIS A 84 2.68 -1.79 -1.00
CA HIS A 84 3.68 -0.75 -0.85
C HIS A 84 5.12 -1.28 -1.04
N ALA A 85 5.44 -2.42 -0.42
CA ALA A 85 6.78 -2.99 -0.44
C ALA A 85 7.32 -3.25 -1.86
N PRO A 86 6.56 -3.87 -2.80
CA PRO A 86 7.02 -4.11 -4.16
C PRO A 86 6.73 -2.98 -5.14
N CYS A 87 6.32 -1.79 -4.70
CA CYS A 87 5.98 -0.74 -5.64
C CYS A 87 7.23 -0.14 -6.33
N MET A 88 7.01 0.29 -7.58
CA MET A 88 7.91 1.14 -8.35
C MET A 88 7.10 2.30 -8.91
N ALA A 89 7.63 3.51 -8.83
CA ALA A 89 6.96 4.72 -9.28
C ALA A 89 7.91 5.64 -10.02
N ARG A 90 7.37 6.48 -10.91
CA ARG A 90 8.12 7.60 -11.49
C ARG A 90 8.50 8.57 -10.39
N THR A 91 9.76 8.92 -10.30
CA THR A 91 10.31 9.81 -9.26
C THR A 91 9.59 11.14 -9.20
N GLU A 92 9.28 11.71 -10.36
CA GLU A 92 8.56 12.98 -10.50
C GLU A 92 7.17 12.95 -9.87
N VAL A 93 6.47 11.80 -9.93
CA VAL A 93 5.13 11.64 -9.35
C VAL A 93 5.19 11.72 -7.82
N PHE A 94 6.15 11.04 -7.20
CA PHE A 94 6.33 11.17 -5.75
C PHE A 94 6.66 12.60 -5.32
N ARG A 95 7.47 13.31 -6.11
CA ARG A 95 7.81 14.71 -5.85
C ARG A 95 6.63 15.65 -6.05
N SER A 96 5.83 15.46 -7.11
CA SER A 96 4.70 16.33 -7.43
C SER A 96 3.62 16.32 -6.33
N VAL A 97 3.43 15.18 -5.66
CA VAL A 97 2.48 15.06 -4.56
C VAL A 97 3.11 15.37 -3.18
N GLY A 98 4.38 15.81 -3.12
CA GLY A 98 5.08 16.15 -1.88
C GLY A 98 5.45 14.94 -1.01
N GLY A 99 5.69 13.76 -1.61
CA GLY A 99 6.11 12.54 -0.90
C GLY A 99 5.11 12.05 0.15
N TYR A 100 5.64 11.42 1.22
CA TYR A 100 4.83 10.90 2.33
C TYR A 100 4.43 12.02 3.30
N SER A 101 3.18 12.07 3.70
CA SER A 101 2.72 13.03 4.70
C SER A 101 3.22 12.65 6.10
N VAL A 102 3.78 13.62 6.83
CA VAL A 102 4.27 13.43 8.20
C VAL A 102 3.19 13.90 9.17
N ASP A 103 2.36 12.97 9.63
CA ASP A 103 1.26 13.19 10.57
C ASP A 103 1.11 11.92 11.42
N ASP A 104 1.00 12.07 12.74
CA ASP A 104 0.85 10.95 13.68
C ASP A 104 -0.41 10.11 13.42
N ARG A 105 -1.45 10.72 12.83
CA ARG A 105 -2.68 10.03 12.42
C ARG A 105 -2.53 9.19 11.16
N LEU A 106 -1.40 9.32 10.48
CA LEU A 106 -1.07 8.54 9.27
C LEU A 106 -0.03 7.45 9.54
N LEU A 107 0.37 7.24 10.78
CA LEU A 107 1.28 6.15 11.14
C LEU A 107 0.65 4.79 10.80
N ARG A 108 1.39 3.97 10.04
CA ARG A 108 1.01 2.64 9.53
C ARG A 108 -0.12 2.64 8.49
N VAL A 109 -0.41 3.80 7.91
CA VAL A 109 -1.31 4.02 6.76
C VAL A 109 -0.73 5.09 5.83
N GLU A 110 0.56 5.37 5.96
CA GLU A 110 1.30 6.36 5.18
C GLU A 110 1.27 6.08 3.68
N ASP A 111 1.41 4.80 3.33
CA ASP A 111 1.30 4.30 1.97
C ASP A 111 -0.10 4.52 1.39
N TYR A 112 -1.10 4.18 2.17
CA TYR A 112 -2.49 4.34 1.76
C TYR A 112 -2.84 5.81 1.50
N HIS A 113 -2.35 6.72 2.36
CA HIS A 113 -2.50 8.15 2.15
C HIS A 113 -1.77 8.63 0.90
N LEU A 114 -0.55 8.11 0.65
CA LEU A 114 0.22 8.44 -0.55
C LEU A 114 -0.53 8.03 -1.82
N TRP A 115 -1.12 6.83 -1.84
CA TRP A 115 -1.91 6.38 -3.00
C TRP A 115 -3.14 7.25 -3.25
N PHE A 116 -3.80 7.71 -2.19
CA PHE A 116 -4.89 8.69 -2.33
C PHE A 116 -4.41 10.00 -2.97
N LYS A 117 -3.26 10.53 -2.55
CA LYS A 117 -2.68 11.75 -3.12
C LYS A 117 -2.35 11.59 -4.60
N ILE A 118 -1.68 10.50 -4.95
CA ILE A 118 -1.29 10.21 -6.33
C ILE A 118 -2.53 10.04 -7.23
N PHE A 119 -3.51 9.28 -6.76
CA PHE A 119 -4.76 9.06 -7.51
C PHE A 119 -5.57 10.35 -7.65
N ALA A 120 -5.69 11.16 -6.58
CA ALA A 120 -6.38 12.45 -6.60
C ALA A 120 -5.70 13.48 -7.51
N ALA A 121 -4.38 13.37 -7.73
CA ALA A 121 -3.64 14.18 -8.69
C ALA A 121 -3.85 13.74 -10.16
N GLY A 122 -4.70 12.74 -10.42
CA GLY A 122 -5.04 12.24 -11.75
C GLY A 122 -4.09 11.17 -12.30
N HIS A 123 -3.16 10.69 -11.49
CA HIS A 123 -2.24 9.63 -11.91
C HIS A 123 -2.86 8.24 -11.80
N LYS A 124 -2.56 7.36 -12.74
CA LYS A 124 -2.98 5.97 -12.75
C LYS A 124 -2.00 5.06 -12.01
N LEU A 125 -2.55 4.07 -11.32
CA LEU A 125 -1.82 3.03 -10.61
C LEU A 125 -2.18 1.65 -11.19
N PHE A 126 -1.22 0.74 -11.21
CA PHE A 126 -1.42 -0.61 -11.73
C PHE A 126 -0.87 -1.68 -10.76
N MET A 127 -1.58 -2.79 -10.62
CA MET A 127 -1.14 -3.99 -9.91
C MET A 127 -0.92 -5.10 -10.91
N MET A 128 0.33 -5.51 -11.11
CA MET A 128 0.69 -6.64 -11.99
C MET A 128 0.06 -7.95 -11.51
N ASP A 129 -0.04 -8.94 -12.39
CA ASP A 129 -0.56 -10.26 -12.03
C ASP A 129 0.50 -11.18 -11.43
N GLU A 130 1.76 -10.97 -11.79
CA GLU A 130 2.87 -11.80 -11.36
C GLU A 130 3.41 -11.37 -9.99
N CYS A 131 3.64 -12.35 -9.10
CA CYS A 131 4.35 -12.11 -7.84
C CYS A 131 5.84 -11.90 -8.12
N LEU A 132 6.34 -10.71 -7.82
CA LEU A 132 7.74 -10.31 -8.03
C LEU A 132 8.48 -10.03 -6.71
N TYR A 133 7.86 -10.38 -5.59
CA TYR A 133 8.33 -10.00 -4.27
C TYR A 133 7.88 -11.00 -3.22
N MET A 134 8.76 -11.30 -2.26
CA MET A 134 8.43 -12.14 -1.12
C MET A 134 8.48 -11.29 0.16
N MET A 135 7.36 -11.24 0.86
CA MET A 135 7.20 -10.50 2.11
C MET A 135 7.31 -11.45 3.29
N ARG A 136 8.19 -11.13 4.23
CA ARG A 136 8.26 -11.83 5.52
C ARG A 136 7.05 -11.44 6.37
N ASP A 137 6.21 -12.41 6.68
CA ASP A 137 5.00 -12.21 7.49
C ASP A 137 5.02 -13.15 8.70
N ASP A 138 5.76 -12.75 9.73
CA ASP A 138 5.79 -13.46 10.99
C ASP A 138 4.39 -13.45 11.60
N GLN A 139 3.95 -14.60 12.16
CA GLN A 139 2.62 -14.77 12.77
C GLN A 139 2.32 -13.73 13.87
N ASN A 140 3.34 -13.05 14.40
CA ASN A 140 3.23 -11.95 15.35
C ASN A 140 2.81 -10.59 14.75
N ALA A 141 2.73 -10.45 13.41
CA ALA A 141 2.28 -9.21 12.76
C ALA A 141 0.86 -8.80 13.21
N TYR A 142 0.07 -9.77 13.63
CA TYR A 142 -1.28 -9.57 14.14
C TYR A 142 -1.34 -8.82 15.48
N SER A 143 -0.40 -9.07 16.40
CA SER A 143 -0.35 -8.42 17.71
C SER A 143 -0.06 -6.91 17.62
N ARG A 144 0.50 -6.46 16.49
CA ARG A 144 0.86 -5.06 16.21
C ARG A 144 -0.33 -4.19 15.81
N ARG A 145 -1.57 -4.74 15.65
CA ARG A 145 -2.78 -3.97 15.29
C ARG A 145 -3.45 -3.42 16.55
N THR A 146 -3.03 -2.24 16.98
CA THR A 146 -3.60 -1.52 18.12
C THR A 146 -4.93 -0.83 17.75
N PHE A 147 -5.72 -0.45 18.75
CA PHE A 147 -6.92 0.36 18.52
C PHE A 147 -6.58 1.71 17.85
N LYS A 148 -5.46 2.33 18.23
CA LYS A 148 -4.96 3.56 17.60
C LYS A 148 -4.73 3.36 16.09
N SER A 149 -4.12 2.24 15.68
CA SER A 149 -3.91 1.97 14.26
C SER A 149 -5.23 1.80 13.48
N ARG A 150 -6.30 1.33 14.11
CA ARG A 150 -7.64 1.27 13.50
C ARG A 150 -8.25 2.65 13.30
N LEU A 151 -8.06 3.56 14.26
CA LEU A 151 -8.49 4.96 14.12
C LEU A 151 -7.72 5.65 12.99
N ASN A 152 -6.44 5.37 12.83
CA ASN A 152 -5.65 5.89 11.71
C ASN A 152 -6.20 5.40 10.37
N VAL A 153 -6.61 4.10 10.26
CA VAL A 153 -7.28 3.60 9.05
C VAL A 153 -8.61 4.31 8.78
N VAL A 154 -9.42 4.58 9.81
CA VAL A 154 -10.66 5.35 9.65
C VAL A 154 -10.35 6.75 9.16
N TYR A 155 -9.38 7.41 9.78
CA TYR A 155 -8.98 8.76 9.42
C TYR A 155 -8.53 8.84 7.97
N VAL A 156 -7.56 8.00 7.55
CA VAL A 156 -7.03 8.02 6.19
C VAL A 156 -8.11 7.72 5.14
N LYS A 157 -9.02 6.76 5.42
CA LYS A 157 -10.16 6.48 4.54
C LYS A 157 -11.09 7.67 4.42
N SER A 158 -11.44 8.30 5.55
CA SER A 158 -12.38 9.43 5.57
C SER A 158 -11.86 10.61 4.75
N ILE A 159 -10.58 10.99 4.92
CA ILE A 159 -9.99 12.08 4.13
C ILE A 159 -9.76 11.64 2.69
N GLY A 160 -9.25 10.43 2.47
CA GLY A 160 -8.91 9.90 1.15
C GLY A 160 -10.12 9.75 0.24
N TYR A 161 -11.27 9.28 0.74
CA TYR A 161 -12.50 9.18 -0.06
C TYR A 161 -12.97 10.54 -0.59
N ARG A 162 -12.81 11.60 0.21
CA ARG A 162 -13.11 12.98 -0.23
C ARG A 162 -12.11 13.43 -1.29
N MET A 163 -10.81 13.13 -1.10
CA MET A 163 -9.75 13.52 -2.04
C MET A 163 -9.98 12.94 -3.44
N ILE A 164 -10.46 11.69 -3.55
CA ILE A 164 -10.69 11.01 -4.83
C ILE A 164 -12.13 11.13 -5.33
N GLY A 165 -12.96 12.00 -4.70
CA GLY A 165 -14.31 12.28 -5.16
C GLY A 165 -15.32 11.14 -4.99
N LEU A 166 -15.10 10.19 -4.06
CA LEU A 166 -16.09 9.15 -3.79
C LEU A 166 -17.36 9.76 -3.16
N PRO A 167 -18.57 9.31 -3.55
CA PRO A 167 -19.82 9.73 -2.96
C PRO A 167 -19.84 9.60 -1.44
N PHE A 168 -20.51 10.53 -0.75
CA PHE A 168 -20.48 10.64 0.72
C PHE A 168 -20.92 9.35 1.44
N TYR A 169 -21.81 8.56 0.86
CA TYR A 169 -22.25 7.30 1.47
C TYR A 169 -21.11 6.27 1.65
N TYR A 170 -20.00 6.40 0.90
CA TYR A 170 -18.82 5.55 1.12
C TYR A 170 -18.15 5.77 2.49
N GLN A 171 -18.41 6.91 3.16
CA GLN A 171 -17.85 7.18 4.49
C GLN A 171 -18.24 6.10 5.53
N ILE A 172 -19.38 5.41 5.34
CA ILE A 172 -19.77 4.30 6.21
C ILE A 172 -18.74 3.16 6.20
N PHE A 173 -18.09 2.90 5.06
CA PHE A 173 -17.05 1.86 4.93
C PHE A 173 -15.73 2.25 5.62
N ALA A 174 -15.53 3.54 5.90
CA ALA A 174 -14.38 3.97 6.68
C ALA A 174 -14.46 3.46 8.14
N LEU A 175 -15.65 3.24 8.69
CA LEU A 175 -15.87 2.75 10.05
C LEU A 175 -15.62 1.24 10.22
N ARG A 176 -15.55 0.48 9.12
CA ARG A 176 -15.34 -0.99 9.16
C ARG A 176 -14.18 -1.43 10.08
N PRO A 177 -13.00 -0.78 10.11
CA PRO A 177 -11.90 -1.19 10.99
C PRO A 177 -12.27 -1.17 12.48
N ILE A 178 -13.10 -0.22 12.92
CA ILE A 178 -13.59 -0.14 14.30
C ILE A 178 -14.55 -1.30 14.56
N LEU A 179 -15.54 -1.50 13.69
CA LEU A 179 -16.54 -2.58 13.84
C LEU A 179 -15.86 -3.95 13.93
N VAL A 180 -14.89 -4.20 13.04
CA VAL A 180 -14.09 -5.44 13.07
C VAL A 180 -13.23 -5.52 14.34
N GLY A 181 -12.78 -4.38 14.90
CA GLY A 181 -12.02 -4.31 16.14
C GLY A 181 -12.81 -4.66 17.40
N LEU A 182 -14.13 -4.52 17.36
CA LEU A 182 -15.03 -4.87 18.45
C LEU A 182 -15.39 -6.35 18.47
N LEU A 183 -15.09 -7.09 17.40
CA LEU A 183 -15.37 -8.52 17.34
C LEU A 183 -14.44 -9.30 18.32
N PRO A 184 -14.98 -10.30 19.05
CA PRO A 184 -14.19 -11.22 19.85
C PRO A 184 -13.08 -11.87 19.01
N LYS A 185 -11.87 -12.02 19.59
CA LYS A 185 -10.69 -12.57 18.90
C LYS A 185 -10.97 -13.89 18.17
N LYS A 186 -11.79 -14.78 18.75
CA LYS A 186 -12.18 -16.07 18.16
C LYS A 186 -12.96 -15.91 16.85
N ILE A 187 -13.92 -14.97 16.80
CA ILE A 187 -14.72 -14.69 15.60
C ILE A 187 -13.84 -14.05 14.53
N TYR A 188 -13.00 -13.11 14.91
CA TYR A 188 -12.06 -12.47 13.99
C TYR A 188 -11.11 -13.50 13.34
N GLN A 189 -10.49 -14.38 14.11
CA GLN A 189 -9.60 -15.44 13.61
C GLN A 189 -10.31 -16.40 12.66
N TYR A 190 -11.55 -16.75 12.96
CA TYR A 190 -12.37 -17.61 12.08
C TYR A 190 -12.63 -16.96 10.70
N LEU A 191 -12.94 -15.66 10.68
CA LEU A 191 -13.22 -14.91 9.45
C LEU A 191 -11.96 -14.65 8.59
N HIS A 192 -10.76 -14.70 9.17
CA HIS A 192 -9.50 -14.39 8.48
C HIS A 192 -8.61 -15.62 8.20
N ARG A 193 -9.06 -16.82 8.59
CA ARG A 193 -8.41 -18.10 8.25
C ARG A 193 -8.79 -18.67 6.88
N ARG A 194 -9.56 -17.92 6.09
CA ARG A 194 -9.93 -18.32 4.73
C ARG A 194 -9.18 -17.53 3.69
#